data_0dec00712b08e69242ce9e68a1ead028
#
_entry.id   0dec00712b08e69242ce9e68a1ead028
#
_cell.length_a   1.000
_cell.length_b   1.000
_cell.length_c   1.000
_cell.angle_alpha   90.00
_cell.angle_beta   90.00
_cell.angle_gamma   90.00
#
_symmetry.space_group_name_H-M   'P 1'
#
loop_
_entity.id
_entity.type
_entity.pdbx_description
1 polymer ?
#
loop_
_entity_poly.entity_id
_entity_poly.type
_entity_poly.pdbx_seq_one_letter_code
_entity_poly.pdbx_strand_id
1 'polypeptide(L)'
;MDIQWYQPTATSHSYEPFADLVMDEYSRLLPAPNRFPSSADGKGFAPLAEYVHSLGLKFGIHIMRGIPRQAVFMNAKIKDSKYTARQVAQYNNICYWNPDMYGTDTNCPGAADYYNSIFELYASWGVDFVKVDDICRNYNNEGEIKLIRNAIDNCGRDMVLSLSPGPARIEQAEFLKENANMWRITDDFWDKWELLYDMFTRAETWCNHAGAGHWPDCDMLPIGPINQDYSKDNRSAFTHDEQQTMMSLWCMVRSPLIIGGEMNGFDDFTMSLLTNEELLNIERDTHCAHMVTRKVVDGNEQIIWLAPAKDASVNYVALFNAGESVCDITVDIARLGIKPTNAYDIWNFTTEAVGDKLTATVNPHGVRLFKLL
;
A
#
# COMPACT_ATOMS: atom_id res chain seq x y z
N MET A 1 5.67 -1.72 11.86
CA MET A 1 4.82 -1.63 13.10
C MET A 1 3.58 -0.85 12.73
N ASP A 2 2.41 -1.38 13.03
CA ASP A 2 1.13 -0.73 12.75
C ASP A 2 0.85 0.45 13.69
N ILE A 3 -0.18 1.25 13.37
CA ILE A 3 -0.56 2.48 14.07
C ILE A 3 -0.79 2.26 15.58
N GLN A 4 -0.75 3.34 16.38
CA GLN A 4 -0.91 3.34 17.84
C GLN A 4 0.12 2.53 18.63
N TRP A 5 1.31 2.29 18.08
CA TRP A 5 2.42 1.69 18.81
C TRP A 5 2.86 2.49 20.05
N TYR A 6 2.45 3.74 20.13
CA TYR A 6 2.71 4.69 21.21
C TYR A 6 1.65 4.69 22.34
N GLN A 7 0.59 3.88 22.20
CA GLN A 7 -0.46 3.77 23.21
C GLN A 7 -0.25 2.53 24.09
N PRO A 8 -0.13 2.68 25.43
CA PRO A 8 0.02 1.56 26.36
C PRO A 8 -1.17 0.61 26.39
N THR A 9 -2.37 1.15 26.16
CA THR A 9 -3.66 0.44 26.27
C THR A 9 -4.26 0.01 24.95
N ALA A 10 -3.62 0.33 23.82
CA ALA A 10 -4.13 -0.01 22.50
C ALA A 10 -4.44 -1.50 22.37
N THR A 11 -5.61 -1.80 21.82
CA THR A 11 -6.08 -3.15 21.49
C THR A 11 -6.16 -3.32 19.98
N SER A 12 -6.31 -4.56 19.51
CA SER A 12 -6.43 -4.87 18.08
C SER A 12 -7.81 -4.54 17.48
N HIS A 13 -8.79 -4.12 18.29
CA HIS A 13 -10.19 -4.09 17.85
C HIS A 13 -10.78 -2.68 17.68
N SER A 14 -10.20 -1.67 18.30
CA SER A 14 -10.69 -0.30 18.19
C SER A 14 -9.64 0.72 18.58
N TYR A 15 -9.73 1.89 17.95
CA TYR A 15 -8.97 3.05 18.38
C TYR A 15 -9.56 3.60 19.70
N GLU A 16 -8.72 3.72 20.72
CA GLU A 16 -9.13 4.30 22.00
C GLU A 16 -8.95 5.82 21.94
N PRO A 17 -10.05 6.58 21.81
CA PRO A 17 -9.95 8.03 21.71
C PRO A 17 -9.48 8.62 23.04
N PHE A 18 -8.59 9.60 22.96
CA PHE A 18 -8.04 10.31 24.12
C PHE A 18 -7.21 9.46 25.09
N ALA A 19 -6.69 8.33 24.63
CA ALA A 19 -5.76 7.54 25.43
C ALA A 19 -4.49 8.34 25.75
N ASP A 20 -3.84 7.99 26.86
CA ASP A 20 -2.52 8.53 27.17
C ASP A 20 -1.48 8.00 26.17
N LEU A 21 -0.70 8.91 25.61
CA LEU A 21 0.32 8.61 24.62
C LEU A 21 1.70 8.65 25.26
N VAL A 22 2.54 7.67 24.96
CA VAL A 22 3.95 7.70 25.34
C VAL A 22 4.67 8.67 24.41
N MET A 23 5.22 9.73 24.96
CA MET A 23 5.96 10.74 24.22
C MET A 23 7.09 11.35 25.06
N ASP A 24 8.06 11.95 24.40
CA ASP A 24 9.12 12.71 25.07
C ASP A 24 8.74 14.18 25.34
N GLU A 25 9.64 14.91 25.94
CA GLU A 25 9.46 16.33 26.27
C GLU A 25 9.36 17.26 25.04
N TYR A 26 9.70 16.75 23.84
CA TYR A 26 9.68 17.47 22.57
C TYR A 26 8.49 17.12 21.68
N SER A 27 7.41 16.62 22.25
CA SER A 27 6.18 16.24 21.55
C SER A 27 6.31 15.04 20.60
N ARG A 28 7.37 14.25 20.67
CA ARG A 28 7.61 13.12 19.78
C ARG A 28 7.08 11.85 20.41
N LEU A 29 6.31 11.09 19.64
CA LEU A 29 5.78 9.80 20.08
C LEU A 29 6.88 8.76 20.23
N LEU A 30 6.79 7.94 21.29
CA LEU A 30 7.70 6.85 21.59
C LEU A 30 6.95 5.53 21.69
N PRO A 31 7.57 4.38 21.33
CA PRO A 31 6.95 3.08 21.51
C PRO A 31 6.59 2.83 22.99
N ALA A 32 5.38 2.33 23.25
CA ALA A 32 4.94 2.01 24.59
C ALA A 32 5.75 0.84 25.19
N PRO A 33 6.54 1.02 26.27
CA PRO A 33 7.48 -0.01 26.73
C PRO A 33 6.82 -1.28 27.25
N ASN A 34 5.58 -1.21 27.71
CA ASN A 34 4.80 -2.39 28.12
C ASN A 34 4.42 -3.29 26.94
N ARG A 35 4.32 -2.74 25.73
CA ARG A 35 4.02 -3.47 24.49
C ARG A 35 5.29 -3.79 23.71
N PHE A 36 6.30 -2.93 23.81
CA PHE A 36 7.60 -3.05 23.16
C PHE A 36 8.73 -2.98 24.18
N PRO A 37 8.98 -4.03 24.99
CA PRO A 37 9.95 -3.97 26.09
C PRO A 37 11.38 -3.59 25.66
N SER A 38 11.79 -3.94 24.44
CA SER A 38 13.09 -3.57 23.90
C SER A 38 13.27 -2.06 23.66
N SER A 39 12.16 -1.28 23.63
CA SER A 39 12.18 0.16 23.43
C SER A 39 12.49 0.96 24.72
N ALA A 40 12.55 0.30 25.88
CA ALA A 40 12.80 0.94 27.16
C ALA A 40 14.13 1.72 27.18
N ASP A 41 14.28 2.58 28.17
CA ASP A 41 15.49 3.39 28.39
C ASP A 41 15.85 4.32 27.21
N GLY A 42 14.83 4.82 26.49
CA GLY A 42 15.01 5.76 25.39
C GLY A 42 15.52 5.13 24.08
N LYS A 43 15.58 3.81 23.99
CA LYS A 43 16.09 3.10 22.79
C LYS A 43 15.15 3.18 21.60
N GLY A 44 13.85 3.46 21.83
CA GLY A 44 12.85 3.47 20.76
C GLY A 44 12.80 2.15 19.99
N PHE A 45 12.62 2.20 18.70
CA PHE A 45 12.62 0.99 17.87
C PHE A 45 14.00 0.52 17.39
N ALA A 46 15.11 1.17 17.82
CA ALA A 46 16.44 0.80 17.34
C ALA A 46 16.78 -0.70 17.55
N PRO A 47 16.53 -1.34 18.72
CA PRO A 47 16.83 -2.76 18.87
C PRO A 47 16.00 -3.68 17.96
N LEU A 48 14.76 -3.28 17.66
CA LEU A 48 13.91 -4.05 16.76
C LEU A 48 14.36 -3.86 15.30
N ALA A 49 14.68 -2.66 14.90
CA ALA A 49 15.22 -2.37 13.57
C ALA A 49 16.54 -3.10 13.33
N GLU A 50 17.47 -3.09 14.30
CA GLU A 50 18.73 -3.86 14.24
C GLU A 50 18.48 -5.36 14.02
N TYR A 51 17.52 -5.94 14.75
CA TYR A 51 17.16 -7.33 14.58
C TYR A 51 16.62 -7.60 13.16
N VAL A 52 15.68 -6.78 12.66
CA VAL A 52 15.10 -6.91 11.33
C VAL A 52 16.20 -6.77 10.26
N HIS A 53 17.11 -5.80 10.41
CA HIS A 53 18.25 -5.62 9.50
C HIS A 53 19.21 -6.81 9.52
N SER A 54 19.41 -7.44 10.69
CA SER A 54 20.25 -8.65 10.79
C SER A 54 19.73 -9.83 9.96
N LEU A 55 18.43 -9.82 9.64
CA LEU A 55 17.78 -10.79 8.76
C LEU A 55 17.83 -10.38 7.27
N GLY A 56 18.49 -9.27 6.95
CA GLY A 56 18.54 -8.73 5.58
C GLY A 56 17.26 -8.01 5.14
N LEU A 57 16.35 -7.71 6.07
CA LEU A 57 15.05 -7.07 5.83
C LEU A 57 15.10 -5.57 6.16
N LYS A 58 14.08 -4.84 5.74
CA LYS A 58 13.88 -3.42 6.06
C LYS A 58 12.82 -3.25 7.13
N PHE A 59 12.98 -2.21 7.98
CA PHE A 59 12.07 -1.93 9.09
C PHE A 59 11.20 -0.71 8.80
N GLY A 60 9.87 -0.83 8.97
CA GLY A 60 8.91 0.24 8.75
C GLY A 60 7.96 0.48 9.91
N ILE A 61 7.47 1.72 10.02
CA ILE A 61 6.46 2.14 10.99
C ILE A 61 5.29 2.83 10.30
N HIS A 62 4.14 2.77 10.95
CA HIS A 62 2.92 3.46 10.54
C HIS A 62 2.62 4.56 11.56
N ILE A 63 2.43 5.79 11.10
CA ILE A 63 2.14 6.95 11.94
C ILE A 63 0.89 7.69 11.46
N MET A 64 0.26 8.44 12.35
CA MET A 64 -0.71 9.47 11.97
C MET A 64 0.03 10.73 11.54
N ARG A 65 -0.53 11.52 10.60
CA ARG A 65 -0.07 12.88 10.36
C ARG A 65 -0.30 13.78 11.57
N GLY A 66 0.39 14.91 11.61
CA GLY A 66 0.13 15.96 12.58
C GLY A 66 0.89 15.83 13.88
N ILE A 67 0.44 16.57 14.89
CA ILE A 67 1.06 16.71 16.20
C ILE A 67 0.14 16.17 17.31
N PRO A 68 0.67 15.43 18.33
CA PRO A 68 -0.16 14.83 19.36
C PRO A 68 -1.02 15.87 20.12
N ARG A 69 -2.32 15.59 20.24
CA ARG A 69 -3.22 16.44 21.02
C ARG A 69 -2.80 16.54 22.48
N GLN A 70 -2.24 15.47 23.05
CA GLN A 70 -1.66 15.47 24.38
C GLN A 70 -0.50 16.48 24.48
N ALA A 71 0.41 16.55 23.51
CA ALA A 71 1.50 17.52 23.45
C ALA A 71 0.95 18.97 23.40
N VAL A 72 -0.10 19.18 22.60
CA VAL A 72 -0.79 20.48 22.49
C VAL A 72 -1.45 20.88 23.82
N PHE A 73 -2.12 19.95 24.48
CA PHE A 73 -2.73 20.17 25.80
C PHE A 73 -1.66 20.58 26.83
N MET A 74 -0.53 19.89 26.88
CA MET A 74 0.59 20.16 27.78
C MET A 74 1.41 21.38 27.37
N ASN A 75 1.17 21.95 26.19
CA ASN A 75 2.02 22.98 25.59
C ASN A 75 3.49 22.58 25.51
N ALA A 76 3.74 21.33 25.13
CA ALA A 76 5.07 20.74 25.08
C ALA A 76 5.99 21.49 24.09
N LYS A 77 7.28 21.35 24.29
CA LYS A 77 8.31 21.96 23.42
C LYS A 77 8.39 21.22 22.09
N ILE A 78 8.97 21.87 21.11
CA ILE A 78 9.47 21.26 19.89
C ILE A 78 11.00 21.34 19.95
N LYS A 79 11.67 20.23 19.60
CA LYS A 79 13.12 20.13 19.67
C LYS A 79 13.77 21.21 18.78
N ASP A 80 14.76 21.87 19.30
CA ASP A 80 15.56 22.91 18.61
C ASP A 80 14.74 24.08 18.00
N SER A 81 13.53 24.31 18.57
CA SER A 81 12.59 25.33 18.11
C SER A 81 12.22 26.30 19.23
N LYS A 82 11.89 27.53 18.84
CA LYS A 82 11.28 28.52 19.72
C LYS A 82 9.74 28.34 19.85
N TYR A 83 9.16 27.49 19.04
CA TYR A 83 7.74 27.22 19.00
C TYR A 83 7.38 26.06 19.93
N THR A 84 6.09 26.02 20.31
CA THR A 84 5.51 24.94 21.12
C THR A 84 4.45 24.22 20.33
N ALA A 85 4.02 23.03 20.80
CA ALA A 85 2.97 22.25 20.18
C ALA A 85 1.68 23.04 19.95
N ARG A 86 1.31 23.96 20.87
CA ARG A 86 0.11 24.81 20.71
C ARG A 86 0.20 25.77 19.55
N GLN A 87 1.38 26.27 19.23
CA GLN A 87 1.60 27.23 18.15
C GLN A 87 1.62 26.55 16.79
N VAL A 88 1.95 25.26 16.75
CA VAL A 88 2.06 24.46 15.53
C VAL A 88 0.74 23.76 15.17
N ALA A 89 -0.12 23.51 16.16
CA ALA A 89 -1.35 22.75 15.93
C ALA A 89 -2.40 23.53 15.13
N GLN A 90 -3.03 22.85 14.18
CA GLN A 90 -4.22 23.30 13.49
C GLN A 90 -5.46 22.67 14.15
N TYR A 91 -6.08 23.35 15.08
CA TYR A 91 -7.11 22.82 15.99
C TYR A 91 -8.40 22.34 15.33
N ASN A 92 -8.73 22.80 14.14
CA ASN A 92 -9.90 22.40 13.35
C ASN A 92 -9.60 21.30 12.34
N ASN A 93 -8.39 20.72 12.38
CA ASN A 93 -7.95 19.66 11.49
C ASN A 93 -7.61 18.41 12.29
N ILE A 94 -8.62 17.55 12.49
CA ILE A 94 -8.56 16.36 13.34
C ILE A 94 -9.05 15.18 12.50
N CYS A 95 -8.37 14.03 12.60
CA CYS A 95 -8.87 12.77 12.08
C CYS A 95 -10.11 12.34 12.89
N TYR A 96 -11.21 12.05 12.21
CA TYR A 96 -12.48 11.70 12.88
C TYR A 96 -12.49 10.27 13.47
N TRP A 97 -11.73 9.37 12.87
CA TRP A 97 -11.70 7.96 13.28
C TRP A 97 -10.57 7.67 14.29
N ASN A 98 -9.49 8.45 14.28
CA ASN A 98 -8.41 8.39 15.27
C ASN A 98 -8.03 9.82 15.71
N PRO A 99 -8.61 10.34 16.79
CA PRO A 99 -8.43 11.73 17.20
C PRO A 99 -7.17 11.98 18.03
N ASP A 100 -6.13 11.16 17.93
CA ASP A 100 -4.90 11.31 18.70
C ASP A 100 -4.12 12.57 18.32
N MET A 101 -4.29 13.05 17.08
CA MET A 101 -3.50 14.13 16.51
C MET A 101 -4.35 15.33 16.10
N TYR A 102 -3.75 16.53 16.15
CA TYR A 102 -4.15 17.67 15.32
C TYR A 102 -3.29 17.73 14.08
N GLY A 103 -3.81 18.21 12.94
CA GLY A 103 -2.98 18.63 11.83
C GLY A 103 -2.01 19.76 12.24
N THR A 104 -1.00 20.00 11.44
CA THR A 104 -0.06 21.11 11.68
C THR A 104 -0.41 22.34 10.85
N ASP A 105 -0.21 23.54 11.41
CA ASP A 105 -0.25 24.77 10.64
C ASP A 105 1.05 24.89 9.83
N THR A 106 0.96 24.57 8.56
CA THR A 106 2.12 24.58 7.64
C THR A 106 2.69 25.96 7.36
N ASN A 107 2.00 27.04 7.76
CA ASN A 107 2.52 28.40 7.72
C ASN A 107 3.35 28.75 8.96
N CYS A 108 3.25 27.96 10.03
CA CYS A 108 4.07 28.10 11.21
C CYS A 108 5.45 27.44 10.99
N PRO A 109 6.57 28.16 11.07
CA PRO A 109 7.90 27.53 10.91
C PRO A 109 8.16 26.39 11.89
N GLY A 110 7.56 26.40 13.07
CA GLY A 110 7.65 25.32 14.04
C GLY A 110 7.08 24.00 13.56
N ALA A 111 6.24 23.98 12.52
CA ALA A 111 5.76 22.73 11.91
C ALA A 111 6.90 22.00 11.18
N ALA A 112 7.76 22.73 10.48
CA ALA A 112 8.95 22.15 9.88
C ALA A 112 9.94 21.66 10.94
N ASP A 113 10.16 22.43 12.01
CA ASP A 113 11.02 22.02 13.13
C ASP A 113 10.50 20.72 13.77
N TYR A 114 9.17 20.60 13.94
CA TYR A 114 8.54 19.40 14.48
C TYR A 114 8.76 18.17 13.59
N TYR A 115 8.44 18.27 12.30
CA TYR A 115 8.64 17.14 11.37
C TYR A 115 10.12 16.77 11.24
N ASN A 116 11.04 17.72 11.13
CA ASN A 116 12.48 17.44 11.15
C ASN A 116 12.85 16.64 12.40
N SER A 117 12.39 17.05 13.58
CA SER A 117 12.73 16.39 14.84
C SER A 117 12.23 14.95 14.94
N ILE A 118 11.03 14.64 14.41
CA ILE A 118 10.50 13.25 14.46
C ILE A 118 11.19 12.38 13.42
N PHE A 119 11.50 12.87 12.23
CA PHE A 119 12.22 12.08 11.23
C PHE A 119 13.69 11.87 11.57
N GLU A 120 14.37 12.82 12.22
CA GLU A 120 15.67 12.59 12.85
C GLU A 120 15.61 11.46 13.91
N LEU A 121 14.54 11.43 14.72
CA LEU A 121 14.34 10.37 15.70
C LEU A 121 14.14 9.02 15.01
N TYR A 122 13.32 8.95 13.97
CA TYR A 122 13.09 7.71 13.22
C TYR A 122 14.34 7.24 12.47
N ALA A 123 15.14 8.17 11.96
CA ALA A 123 16.45 7.87 11.37
C ALA A 123 17.40 7.25 12.43
N SER A 124 17.42 7.80 13.64
CA SER A 124 18.22 7.25 14.76
C SER A 124 17.78 5.85 15.19
N TRP A 125 16.52 5.47 14.96
CA TRP A 125 16.01 4.12 15.21
C TRP A 125 16.28 3.15 14.06
N GLY A 126 16.77 3.62 12.92
CA GLY A 126 17.01 2.77 11.75
C GLY A 126 15.76 2.48 10.94
N VAL A 127 14.75 3.35 10.96
CA VAL A 127 13.52 3.19 10.16
C VAL A 127 13.84 3.39 8.67
N ASP A 128 13.34 2.49 7.82
CA ASP A 128 13.51 2.52 6.36
C ASP A 128 12.24 2.89 5.60
N PHE A 129 11.09 2.77 6.24
CA PHE A 129 9.78 2.97 5.63
C PHE A 129 8.82 3.60 6.62
N VAL A 130 8.12 4.65 6.19
CA VAL A 130 7.08 5.30 7.00
C VAL A 130 5.79 5.38 6.21
N LYS A 131 4.73 4.74 6.72
CA LYS A 131 3.36 4.96 6.26
C LYS A 131 2.77 6.07 7.10
N VAL A 132 2.25 7.12 6.46
CA VAL A 132 1.57 8.25 7.12
C VAL A 132 0.09 8.18 6.80
N ASP A 133 -0.73 8.12 7.84
CA ASP A 133 -2.17 8.02 7.72
C ASP A 133 -2.91 9.35 7.89
N ASP A 134 -4.19 9.39 7.49
CA ASP A 134 -5.07 10.56 7.46
C ASP A 134 -4.53 11.70 6.58
N ILE A 135 -3.76 11.41 5.53
CA ILE A 135 -3.08 12.44 4.74
C ILE A 135 -3.38 12.41 3.24
N CYS A 136 -3.50 11.21 2.63
CA CYS A 136 -3.52 11.07 1.17
C CYS A 136 -4.83 11.54 0.51
N ARG A 137 -5.95 11.25 1.13
CA ARG A 137 -7.31 11.53 0.60
C ARG A 137 -7.62 13.02 0.44
N ASN A 138 -7.02 13.86 1.27
CA ASN A 138 -7.37 15.26 1.39
C ASN A 138 -6.30 16.16 0.78
N TYR A 139 -6.61 16.82 -0.34
CA TYR A 139 -5.70 17.75 -1.01
C TYR A 139 -5.26 18.94 -0.11
N ASN A 140 -6.00 19.29 0.94
CA ASN A 140 -5.59 20.33 1.88
C ASN A 140 -4.34 19.94 2.70
N ASN A 141 -3.93 18.67 2.66
CA ASN A 141 -2.76 18.18 3.37
C ASN A 141 -1.44 18.28 2.55
N GLU A 142 -1.46 18.86 1.34
CA GLU A 142 -0.24 19.01 0.53
C GLU A 142 0.90 19.71 1.25
N GLY A 143 0.58 20.72 2.07
CA GLY A 143 1.56 21.40 2.89
C GLY A 143 2.25 20.48 3.90
N GLU A 144 1.48 19.61 4.57
CA GLU A 144 2.02 18.61 5.50
C GLU A 144 2.84 17.53 4.77
N ILE A 145 2.39 17.07 3.60
CA ILE A 145 3.14 16.11 2.78
C ILE A 145 4.51 16.68 2.41
N LYS A 146 4.58 17.97 1.99
CA LYS A 146 5.86 18.64 1.69
C LYS A 146 6.77 18.76 2.91
N LEU A 147 6.23 19.09 4.08
CA LEU A 147 7.01 19.14 5.32
C LEU A 147 7.59 17.77 5.68
N ILE A 148 6.80 16.72 5.54
CA ILE A 148 7.23 15.33 5.78
C ILE A 148 8.32 14.93 4.78
N ARG A 149 8.11 15.19 3.48
CA ARG A 149 9.12 14.88 2.45
C ARG A 149 10.44 15.58 2.73
N ASN A 150 10.40 16.89 3.00
CA ASN A 150 11.59 17.67 3.34
C ASN A 150 12.29 17.13 4.59
N ALA A 151 11.53 16.74 5.60
CA ALA A 151 12.09 16.17 6.83
C ALA A 151 12.80 14.83 6.58
N ILE A 152 12.24 13.98 5.72
CA ILE A 152 12.89 12.73 5.28
C ILE A 152 14.19 13.05 4.54
N ASP A 153 14.17 13.99 3.60
CA ASP A 153 15.35 14.36 2.81
C ASP A 153 16.49 14.92 3.68
N ASN A 154 16.14 15.57 4.81
CA ASN A 154 17.09 16.19 5.73
C ASN A 154 17.56 15.28 6.87
N CYS A 155 16.88 14.15 7.16
CA CYS A 155 17.17 13.35 8.35
C CYS A 155 18.45 12.49 8.28
N GLY A 156 19.12 12.47 7.12
CA GLY A 156 20.38 11.73 6.91
C GLY A 156 20.20 10.21 6.70
N ARG A 157 18.97 9.74 6.48
CA ARG A 157 18.68 8.35 6.17
C ARG A 157 17.61 8.25 5.07
N ASP A 158 17.85 7.38 4.10
CA ASP A 158 16.86 7.07 3.08
C ASP A 158 15.64 6.38 3.70
N MET A 159 14.45 6.95 3.49
CA MET A 159 13.18 6.37 3.92
C MET A 159 12.15 6.41 2.80
N VAL A 160 11.43 5.32 2.63
CA VAL A 160 10.26 5.27 1.74
C VAL A 160 9.08 5.93 2.44
N LEU A 161 8.42 6.87 1.75
CA LEU A 161 7.20 7.53 2.22
C LEU A 161 5.98 6.93 1.53
N SER A 162 5.07 6.34 2.31
CA SER A 162 3.77 5.84 1.90
C SER A 162 2.67 6.71 2.49
N LEU A 163 1.67 7.09 1.68
CA LEU A 163 0.56 7.95 2.08
C LEU A 163 -0.77 7.20 2.06
N SER A 164 -1.53 7.27 3.16
CA SER A 164 -2.87 6.68 3.32
C SER A 164 -3.84 7.62 4.09
N PRO A 165 -5.15 7.28 4.20
CA PRO A 165 -5.87 6.39 3.30
C PRO A 165 -6.16 7.10 1.97
N GLY A 166 -6.49 6.29 0.94
CA GLY A 166 -7.00 6.83 -0.32
C GLY A 166 -8.53 7.04 -0.29
N PRO A 167 -9.11 7.24 -1.47
CA PRO A 167 -8.43 7.34 -2.74
C PRO A 167 -7.73 8.70 -2.94
N ALA A 168 -6.48 8.64 -3.40
CA ALA A 168 -5.80 9.83 -3.92
C ALA A 168 -6.55 10.37 -5.15
N ARG A 169 -6.43 11.65 -5.41
CA ARG A 169 -7.05 12.28 -6.58
C ARG A 169 -6.07 12.29 -7.75
N ILE A 170 -6.55 11.94 -8.93
CA ILE A 170 -5.71 11.86 -10.12
C ILE A 170 -5.08 13.22 -10.49
N GLU A 171 -5.76 14.32 -10.18
CA GLU A 171 -5.27 15.67 -10.40
C GLU A 171 -4.01 15.99 -9.58
N GLN A 172 -3.76 15.23 -8.50
CA GLN A 172 -2.57 15.35 -7.66
C GLN A 172 -1.42 14.40 -8.08
N ALA A 173 -1.56 13.65 -9.18
CA ALA A 173 -0.59 12.62 -9.55
C ALA A 173 0.85 13.14 -9.64
N GLU A 174 1.08 14.28 -10.28
CA GLU A 174 2.42 14.86 -10.40
C GLU A 174 2.96 15.34 -9.04
N PHE A 175 2.11 15.96 -8.23
CA PHE A 175 2.47 16.33 -6.85
C PHE A 175 2.86 15.11 -6.00
N LEU A 176 2.12 14.01 -6.11
CA LEU A 176 2.40 12.77 -5.37
C LEU A 176 3.71 12.11 -5.84
N LYS A 177 3.98 12.09 -7.13
CA LYS A 177 5.25 11.59 -7.69
C LYS A 177 6.47 12.36 -7.17
N GLU A 178 6.33 13.67 -6.97
CA GLU A 178 7.42 14.52 -6.47
C GLU A 178 7.64 14.38 -4.96
N ASN A 179 6.59 14.07 -4.19
CA ASN A 179 6.60 14.18 -2.74
C ASN A 179 6.44 12.86 -1.98
N ALA A 180 6.11 11.76 -2.65
CA ALA A 180 5.90 10.46 -2.03
C ALA A 180 6.44 9.32 -2.88
N ASN A 181 6.68 8.17 -2.26
CA ASN A 181 7.10 6.95 -2.96
C ASN A 181 5.92 6.01 -3.25
N MET A 182 4.88 6.09 -2.43
CA MET A 182 3.63 5.34 -2.60
C MET A 182 2.45 6.19 -2.13
N TRP A 183 1.29 5.97 -2.73
CA TRP A 183 0.04 6.59 -2.30
C TRP A 183 -1.15 5.70 -2.61
N ARG A 184 -2.09 5.64 -1.70
CA ARG A 184 -3.29 4.82 -1.79
C ARG A 184 -4.24 5.34 -2.86
N ILE A 185 -4.61 4.49 -3.81
CA ILE A 185 -5.61 4.81 -4.85
C ILE A 185 -7.01 4.35 -4.48
N THR A 186 -7.15 3.71 -3.33
CA THR A 186 -8.41 3.24 -2.74
C THR A 186 -8.50 3.57 -1.26
N ASP A 187 -9.68 3.45 -0.67
CA ASP A 187 -9.85 3.33 0.78
C ASP A 187 -9.32 1.96 1.26
N ASP A 188 -9.56 1.56 2.50
CA ASP A 188 -9.13 0.26 3.00
C ASP A 188 -9.72 -0.86 2.15
N PHE A 189 -8.83 -1.68 1.60
CA PHE A 189 -9.19 -2.78 0.73
C PHE A 189 -9.33 -4.08 1.54
N TRP A 190 -10.53 -4.61 1.56
CA TRP A 190 -10.86 -5.85 2.23
C TRP A 190 -11.33 -6.91 1.22
N ASP A 191 -11.47 -8.15 1.66
CA ASP A 191 -11.87 -9.34 0.91
C ASP A 191 -13.35 -9.34 0.49
N LYS A 192 -13.73 -8.31 -0.28
CA LYS A 192 -15.07 -8.13 -0.87
C LYS A 192 -14.95 -7.95 -2.37
N TRP A 193 -15.73 -8.73 -3.11
CA TRP A 193 -15.70 -8.67 -4.58
C TRP A 193 -15.96 -7.25 -5.12
N GLU A 194 -16.88 -6.50 -4.53
CA GLU A 194 -17.20 -5.15 -4.98
C GLU A 194 -16.00 -4.21 -4.93
N LEU A 195 -15.11 -4.38 -3.94
CA LEU A 195 -13.87 -3.60 -3.83
C LEU A 195 -12.86 -4.01 -4.91
N LEU A 196 -12.75 -5.31 -5.17
CA LEU A 196 -11.89 -5.84 -6.24
C LEU A 196 -12.40 -5.43 -7.63
N TYR A 197 -13.71 -5.47 -7.83
CA TYR A 197 -14.33 -5.02 -9.07
C TYR A 197 -14.09 -3.51 -9.34
N ASP A 198 -14.25 -2.66 -8.32
CA ASP A 198 -13.96 -1.23 -8.42
C ASP A 198 -12.48 -0.96 -8.72
N MET A 199 -11.58 -1.83 -8.26
CA MET A 199 -10.14 -1.69 -8.49
C MET A 199 -9.76 -1.73 -9.97
N PHE A 200 -10.48 -2.42 -10.85
CA PHE A 200 -10.22 -2.38 -12.28
C PHE A 200 -10.28 -0.96 -12.85
N THR A 201 -11.25 -0.15 -12.42
CA THR A 201 -11.39 1.26 -12.84
C THR A 201 -10.28 2.12 -12.23
N ARG A 202 -9.96 1.91 -10.95
CA ARG A 202 -8.88 2.64 -10.28
C ARG A 202 -7.52 2.31 -10.89
N ALA A 203 -7.25 1.05 -11.14
CA ALA A 203 -6.04 0.57 -11.78
C ALA A 203 -5.87 1.18 -13.19
N GLU A 204 -6.92 1.22 -14.00
CA GLU A 204 -6.90 1.88 -15.32
C GLU A 204 -6.55 3.37 -15.21
N THR A 205 -7.15 4.06 -14.24
CA THR A 205 -6.88 5.48 -14.01
C THR A 205 -5.42 5.75 -13.65
N TRP A 206 -4.81 4.87 -12.86
CA TRP A 206 -3.50 5.12 -12.26
C TRP A 206 -2.33 4.38 -12.91
N CYS A 207 -2.55 3.38 -13.78
CA CYS A 207 -1.49 2.52 -14.32
C CYS A 207 -0.35 3.28 -15.01
N ASN A 208 -0.63 4.43 -15.63
CA ASN A 208 0.37 5.27 -16.29
C ASN A 208 1.20 6.13 -15.32
N HIS A 209 0.91 6.06 -14.02
CA HIS A 209 1.59 6.84 -13.00
C HIS A 209 2.54 6.00 -12.14
N ALA A 210 2.60 4.68 -12.38
CA ALA A 210 3.56 3.79 -11.74
C ALA A 210 4.95 3.88 -12.39
N GLY A 211 5.98 4.01 -11.58
CA GLY A 211 7.36 4.09 -12.07
C GLY A 211 8.40 3.99 -10.97
N ALA A 212 9.68 4.00 -11.35
CA ALA A 212 10.76 3.90 -10.39
C ALA A 212 10.71 5.03 -9.37
N GLY A 213 10.55 4.66 -8.10
CA GLY A 213 10.49 5.60 -6.97
C GLY A 213 9.08 6.13 -6.63
N HIS A 214 8.05 5.81 -7.42
CA HIS A 214 6.68 6.27 -7.17
C HIS A 214 5.63 5.25 -7.65
N TRP A 215 4.75 4.82 -6.74
CA TRP A 215 3.87 3.68 -6.94
C TRP A 215 2.45 3.98 -6.46
N PRO A 216 1.44 3.98 -7.36
CA PRO A 216 0.04 3.89 -6.97
C PRO A 216 -0.20 2.58 -6.20
N ASP A 217 -0.79 2.67 -5.02
CA ASP A 217 -0.94 1.57 -4.07
C ASP A 217 -2.41 1.11 -4.03
N CYS A 218 -2.66 -0.12 -4.47
CA CYS A 218 -3.96 -0.76 -4.43
C CYS A 218 -4.34 -1.29 -3.03
N ASP A 219 -3.50 -1.03 -2.02
CA ASP A 219 -3.59 -1.49 -0.65
C ASP A 219 -3.14 -2.95 -0.44
N MET A 220 -3.36 -3.42 0.79
CA MET A 220 -2.95 -4.75 1.25
C MET A 220 -3.62 -5.88 0.46
N LEU A 221 -2.98 -7.04 0.51
CA LEU A 221 -3.50 -8.31 0.02
C LEU A 221 -4.22 -9.03 1.17
N PRO A 222 -5.56 -9.04 1.24
CA PRO A 222 -6.32 -9.74 2.28
C PRO A 222 -6.39 -11.23 1.95
N ILE A 223 -5.27 -11.95 2.11
CA ILE A 223 -5.09 -13.38 1.82
C ILE A 223 -4.71 -14.16 3.07
N GLY A 224 -4.97 -15.47 3.06
CA GLY A 224 -4.74 -16.32 4.22
C GLY A 224 -5.65 -15.97 5.40
N PRO A 225 -5.22 -16.17 6.65
CA PRO A 225 -5.95 -15.73 7.84
C PRO A 225 -5.91 -14.21 7.97
N ILE A 226 -7.08 -13.56 7.97
CA ILE A 226 -7.20 -12.08 8.05
C ILE A 226 -7.83 -11.65 9.36
N ASN A 227 -7.66 -12.30 10.39
CA ASN A 227 -8.26 -12.13 11.70
C ASN A 227 -8.67 -10.70 12.09
N GLN A 228 -9.87 -10.31 11.69
CA GLN A 228 -10.58 -9.22 12.36
C GLN A 228 -11.10 -9.65 13.75
N ASP A 229 -11.25 -10.94 13.96
CA ASP A 229 -11.62 -11.55 15.25
C ASP A 229 -10.68 -12.73 15.52
N TYR A 230 -9.64 -12.50 16.31
CA TYR A 230 -8.62 -13.49 16.69
C TYR A 230 -9.18 -14.74 17.38
N SER A 231 -10.48 -14.76 17.68
CA SER A 231 -11.16 -15.91 18.28
C SER A 231 -11.63 -16.94 17.26
N LYS A 232 -11.56 -16.66 15.95
CA LYS A 232 -12.06 -17.49 14.88
C LYS A 232 -11.03 -17.73 13.79
N ASP A 233 -11.09 -18.87 13.14
CA ASP A 233 -10.32 -19.14 11.92
C ASP A 233 -10.93 -18.35 10.76
N ASN A 234 -10.61 -17.07 10.68
CA ASN A 234 -11.10 -16.15 9.67
C ASN A 234 -10.11 -16.11 8.52
N ARG A 235 -10.30 -16.96 7.55
CA ARG A 235 -9.59 -16.87 6.27
C ARG A 235 -10.26 -15.83 5.38
N SER A 236 -9.51 -15.37 4.38
CA SER A 236 -10.02 -14.50 3.33
C SER A 236 -11.36 -15.01 2.79
N ALA A 237 -12.36 -14.14 2.70
CA ALA A 237 -13.64 -14.44 2.10
C ALA A 237 -13.59 -14.51 0.56
N PHE A 238 -12.51 -14.05 -0.05
CA PHE A 238 -12.29 -14.24 -1.48
C PHE A 238 -12.17 -15.72 -1.83
N THR A 239 -12.85 -16.12 -2.89
CA THR A 239 -12.62 -17.41 -3.53
C THR A 239 -11.19 -17.52 -4.05
N HIS A 240 -10.72 -18.71 -4.40
CA HIS A 240 -9.41 -18.88 -5.03
C HIS A 240 -9.30 -18.12 -6.35
N ASP A 241 -10.36 -18.11 -7.16
CA ASP A 241 -10.41 -17.35 -8.41
C ASP A 241 -10.27 -15.82 -8.17
N GLU A 242 -10.97 -15.28 -7.16
CA GLU A 242 -10.88 -13.87 -6.79
C GLU A 242 -9.48 -13.51 -6.26
N GLN A 243 -8.85 -14.38 -5.46
CA GLN A 243 -7.48 -14.15 -4.98
C GLN A 243 -6.47 -14.17 -6.15
N GLN A 244 -6.61 -15.06 -7.13
CA GLN A 244 -5.81 -15.06 -8.34
C GLN A 244 -6.06 -13.81 -9.19
N THR A 245 -7.31 -13.36 -9.30
CA THR A 245 -7.69 -12.12 -9.99
C THR A 245 -7.03 -10.90 -9.33
N MET A 246 -7.13 -10.78 -8.01
CA MET A 246 -6.48 -9.71 -7.25
C MET A 246 -4.96 -9.70 -7.47
N MET A 247 -4.29 -10.84 -7.24
CA MET A 247 -2.84 -10.96 -7.42
C MET A 247 -2.40 -10.63 -8.84
N SER A 248 -3.16 -11.09 -9.85
CA SER A 248 -2.88 -10.79 -11.25
C SER A 248 -3.00 -9.29 -11.53
N LEU A 249 -4.06 -8.64 -11.04
CA LEU A 249 -4.28 -7.21 -11.25
C LEU A 249 -3.19 -6.36 -10.57
N TRP A 250 -2.84 -6.65 -9.28
CA TRP A 250 -1.77 -5.94 -8.56
C TRP A 250 -0.44 -6.06 -9.29
N CYS A 251 -0.06 -7.25 -9.73
CA CYS A 251 1.19 -7.44 -10.48
C CYS A 251 1.16 -6.75 -11.85
N MET A 252 0.03 -6.80 -12.58
CA MET A 252 -0.10 -6.15 -13.89
C MET A 252 0.07 -4.64 -13.77
N VAL A 253 -0.53 -3.99 -12.78
CA VAL A 253 -0.42 -2.53 -12.57
C VAL A 253 0.78 -2.13 -11.73
N ARG A 254 1.55 -3.10 -11.24
CA ARG A 254 2.75 -2.90 -10.41
C ARG A 254 2.44 -2.15 -9.13
N SER A 255 1.33 -2.53 -8.48
CA SER A 255 1.04 -2.07 -7.13
C SER A 255 1.98 -2.72 -6.13
N PRO A 256 2.49 -2.01 -5.12
CA PRO A 256 3.22 -2.65 -4.04
C PRO A 256 2.45 -3.82 -3.42
N LEU A 257 3.12 -4.95 -3.22
CA LEU A 257 2.52 -6.15 -2.64
C LEU A 257 2.68 -6.12 -1.12
N ILE A 258 1.65 -5.69 -0.41
CA ILE A 258 1.63 -5.59 1.05
C ILE A 258 0.74 -6.69 1.62
N ILE A 259 1.32 -7.64 2.33
CA ILE A 259 0.57 -8.76 2.93
C ILE A 259 -0.30 -8.23 4.07
N GLY A 260 -1.62 -8.48 3.99
CA GLY A 260 -2.60 -8.13 5.01
C GLY A 260 -3.01 -9.27 5.93
N GLY A 261 -2.51 -10.48 5.70
CA GLY A 261 -2.84 -11.69 6.47
C GLY A 261 -1.78 -12.09 7.49
N GLU A 262 -2.16 -12.98 8.41
CA GLU A 262 -1.27 -13.58 9.42
C GLU A 262 -0.38 -14.65 8.76
N MET A 263 0.90 -14.34 8.58
CA MET A 263 1.83 -15.18 7.81
C MET A 263 2.05 -16.57 8.39
N ASN A 264 1.94 -16.75 9.72
CA ASN A 264 2.14 -18.06 10.36
C ASN A 264 1.02 -19.06 10.01
N GLY A 265 -0.13 -18.59 9.50
CA GLY A 265 -1.28 -19.41 9.14
C GLY A 265 -1.47 -19.61 7.64
N PHE A 266 -0.50 -19.29 6.80
CA PHE A 266 -0.63 -19.46 5.36
C PHE A 266 -0.66 -20.94 4.97
N ASP A 267 -1.62 -21.31 4.13
CA ASP A 267 -1.71 -22.61 3.50
C ASP A 267 -0.91 -22.65 2.18
N ASP A 268 -0.87 -23.84 1.56
CA ASP A 268 -0.14 -24.06 0.31
C ASP A 268 -0.68 -23.19 -0.83
N PHE A 269 -2.00 -22.94 -0.86
CA PHE A 269 -2.59 -22.08 -1.88
C PHE A 269 -2.12 -20.62 -1.70
N THR A 270 -2.22 -20.07 -0.49
CA THR A 270 -1.72 -18.71 -0.19
C THR A 270 -0.24 -18.59 -0.50
N MET A 271 0.56 -19.59 -0.14
CA MET A 271 1.98 -19.63 -0.47
C MET A 271 2.21 -19.65 -1.99
N SER A 272 1.39 -20.41 -2.75
CA SER A 272 1.52 -20.46 -4.22
C SER A 272 1.24 -19.12 -4.89
N LEU A 273 0.36 -18.28 -4.33
CA LEU A 273 0.13 -16.91 -4.81
C LEU A 273 1.39 -16.04 -4.63
N LEU A 274 1.99 -16.11 -3.44
CA LEU A 274 3.09 -15.22 -3.02
C LEU A 274 4.47 -15.64 -3.57
N THR A 275 4.62 -16.91 -3.99
CA THR A 275 5.90 -17.46 -4.46
C THR A 275 5.90 -17.82 -5.94
N ASN A 276 4.87 -17.44 -6.70
CA ASN A 276 4.84 -17.63 -8.14
C ASN A 276 5.80 -16.66 -8.82
N GLU A 277 6.98 -17.14 -9.19
CA GLU A 277 8.05 -16.31 -9.77
C GLU A 277 7.63 -15.63 -11.08
N GLU A 278 6.84 -16.31 -11.94
CA GLU A 278 6.38 -15.71 -13.19
C GLU A 278 5.41 -14.55 -12.94
N LEU A 279 4.58 -14.65 -11.92
CA LEU A 279 3.70 -13.56 -11.49
C LEU A 279 4.52 -12.39 -10.93
N LEU A 280 5.48 -12.66 -10.05
CA LEU A 280 6.37 -11.63 -9.49
C LEU A 280 7.27 -10.98 -10.55
N ASN A 281 7.60 -11.70 -11.63
CA ASN A 281 8.32 -11.13 -12.78
C ASN A 281 7.48 -10.06 -13.50
N ILE A 282 6.15 -10.22 -13.57
CA ILE A 282 5.28 -9.18 -14.15
C ILE A 282 5.43 -7.87 -13.37
N GLU A 283 5.32 -7.93 -12.07
CA GLU A 283 5.44 -6.76 -11.18
C GLU A 283 6.82 -6.10 -11.31
N ARG A 284 7.89 -6.89 -11.36
CA ARG A 284 9.27 -6.43 -11.38
C ARG A 284 9.71 -5.92 -12.75
N ASP A 285 9.36 -6.63 -13.83
CA ASP A 285 10.02 -6.51 -15.14
C ASP A 285 9.15 -5.89 -16.24
N THR A 286 7.87 -5.51 -15.93
CA THR A 286 6.99 -4.87 -16.91
C THR A 286 6.96 -3.35 -16.79
N HIS A 287 6.34 -2.71 -17.76
CA HIS A 287 6.06 -1.28 -17.79
C HIS A 287 4.80 -1.00 -18.63
N CYS A 288 4.24 0.20 -18.50
CA CYS A 288 3.13 0.65 -19.34
C CYS A 288 1.97 -0.35 -19.47
N ALA A 289 1.67 -1.07 -18.40
CA ALA A 289 0.50 -1.92 -18.39
C ALA A 289 -0.77 -1.09 -18.62
N HIS A 290 -1.70 -1.61 -19.40
CA HIS A 290 -2.93 -0.89 -19.74
C HIS A 290 -4.08 -1.85 -20.01
N MET A 291 -5.29 -1.35 -19.84
CA MET A 291 -6.50 -2.05 -20.22
C MET A 291 -6.68 -1.97 -21.74
N VAL A 292 -6.71 -3.14 -22.39
CA VAL A 292 -6.92 -3.26 -23.84
C VAL A 292 -8.39 -3.11 -24.19
N THR A 293 -9.27 -3.73 -23.40
CA THR A 293 -10.71 -3.68 -23.58
C THR A 293 -11.45 -4.02 -22.30
N ARG A 294 -12.62 -3.42 -22.13
CA ARG A 294 -13.63 -3.75 -21.13
C ARG A 294 -14.99 -3.72 -21.80
N LYS A 295 -15.69 -4.85 -21.83
CA LYS A 295 -16.95 -5.01 -22.56
C LYS A 295 -17.83 -6.09 -21.96
N VAL A 296 -19.15 -5.98 -22.14
CA VAL A 296 -20.10 -7.02 -21.78
C VAL A 296 -20.37 -7.89 -23.01
N VAL A 297 -20.21 -9.21 -22.84
CA VAL A 297 -20.50 -10.22 -23.87
C VAL A 297 -21.35 -11.30 -23.22
N ASP A 298 -22.54 -11.55 -23.77
CA ASP A 298 -23.49 -12.54 -23.28
C ASP A 298 -23.77 -12.47 -21.77
N GLY A 299 -23.85 -11.21 -21.26
CA GLY A 299 -24.14 -10.93 -19.86
C GLY A 299 -22.93 -10.96 -18.92
N ASN A 300 -21.74 -11.37 -19.38
CA ASN A 300 -20.49 -11.33 -18.60
C ASN A 300 -19.63 -10.16 -19.02
N GLU A 301 -19.09 -9.42 -18.03
CA GLU A 301 -18.11 -8.38 -18.30
C GLU A 301 -16.71 -8.99 -18.43
N GLN A 302 -16.12 -8.77 -19.60
CA GLN A 302 -14.78 -9.26 -19.97
C GLN A 302 -13.81 -8.08 -19.97
N ILE A 303 -12.68 -8.24 -19.26
CA ILE A 303 -11.65 -7.22 -19.15
C ILE A 303 -10.31 -7.84 -19.57
N ILE A 304 -9.62 -7.17 -20.51
CA ILE A 304 -8.33 -7.63 -21.01
C ILE A 304 -7.27 -6.58 -20.71
N TRP A 305 -6.18 -7.02 -20.10
CA TRP A 305 -5.01 -6.20 -19.81
C TRP A 305 -3.79 -6.71 -20.56
N LEU A 306 -2.90 -5.79 -20.96
CA LEU A 306 -1.59 -6.05 -21.53
C LEU A 306 -0.51 -5.37 -20.71
N ALA A 307 0.56 -6.10 -20.38
CA ALA A 307 1.76 -5.56 -19.76
C ALA A 307 3.01 -6.03 -20.55
N PRO A 308 3.66 -5.15 -21.32
CA PRO A 308 4.89 -5.47 -22.01
C PRO A 308 6.07 -5.51 -21.03
N ALA A 309 7.01 -6.45 -21.23
CA ALA A 309 8.28 -6.44 -20.51
C ALA A 309 9.12 -5.21 -20.89
N LYS A 310 9.93 -4.71 -19.94
CA LYS A 310 10.81 -3.54 -20.15
C LYS A 310 11.79 -3.69 -21.30
N ASP A 311 12.26 -4.89 -21.53
CA ASP A 311 13.19 -5.25 -22.61
C ASP A 311 12.49 -5.68 -23.91
N ALA A 312 11.15 -5.59 -23.93
CA ALA A 312 10.30 -6.03 -25.04
C ALA A 312 10.43 -7.51 -25.44
N SER A 313 11.04 -8.34 -24.58
CA SER A 313 11.26 -9.75 -24.86
C SER A 313 9.99 -10.59 -24.84
N VAL A 314 9.06 -10.23 -23.97
CA VAL A 314 7.77 -10.91 -23.77
C VAL A 314 6.65 -9.92 -23.49
N ASN A 315 5.41 -10.39 -23.61
CA ASN A 315 4.24 -9.65 -23.20
C ASN A 315 3.39 -10.52 -22.26
N TYR A 316 2.74 -9.88 -21.30
CA TYR A 316 1.79 -10.55 -20.42
C TYR A 316 0.39 -10.07 -20.75
N VAL A 317 -0.55 -11.01 -20.88
CA VAL A 317 -1.95 -10.74 -21.16
C VAL A 317 -2.81 -11.39 -20.10
N ALA A 318 -3.64 -10.59 -19.43
CA ALA A 318 -4.62 -11.07 -18.46
C ALA A 318 -6.03 -10.97 -19.05
N LEU A 319 -6.78 -12.08 -18.96
CA LEU A 319 -8.17 -12.22 -19.38
C LEU A 319 -9.01 -12.38 -18.12
N PHE A 320 -9.68 -11.32 -17.68
CA PHE A 320 -10.51 -11.30 -16.49
C PHE A 320 -11.99 -11.44 -16.85
N ASN A 321 -12.70 -12.31 -16.14
CA ASN A 321 -14.14 -12.43 -16.17
C ASN A 321 -14.73 -11.75 -14.92
N ALA A 322 -15.27 -10.55 -15.06
CA ALA A 322 -15.93 -9.84 -13.97
C ALA A 322 -17.44 -10.14 -13.90
N GLY A 323 -17.92 -11.18 -14.62
CA GLY A 323 -19.31 -11.64 -14.61
C GLY A 323 -19.52 -12.84 -13.71
N GLU A 324 -20.80 -13.24 -13.58
CA GLU A 324 -21.28 -14.28 -12.66
C GLU A 324 -21.31 -15.69 -13.26
N SER A 325 -20.92 -15.86 -14.53
CA SER A 325 -20.96 -17.14 -15.24
C SER A 325 -19.63 -17.42 -15.92
N VAL A 326 -19.29 -18.69 -16.06
CA VAL A 326 -18.15 -19.13 -16.88
C VAL A 326 -18.32 -18.63 -18.31
N CYS A 327 -17.27 -18.06 -18.88
CA CYS A 327 -17.31 -17.59 -20.27
C CYS A 327 -15.95 -17.75 -20.97
N ASP A 328 -16.00 -17.85 -22.29
CA ASP A 328 -14.80 -17.80 -23.12
C ASP A 328 -14.43 -16.35 -23.43
N ILE A 329 -13.19 -15.98 -23.15
CA ILE A 329 -12.63 -14.67 -23.44
C ILE A 329 -11.60 -14.82 -24.55
N THR A 330 -11.76 -14.04 -25.61
CA THR A 330 -10.84 -14.04 -26.75
C THR A 330 -10.14 -12.71 -26.88
N VAL A 331 -8.81 -12.74 -26.95
CA VAL A 331 -7.98 -11.61 -27.33
C VAL A 331 -7.45 -11.80 -28.76
N ASP A 332 -7.53 -10.74 -29.57
CA ASP A 332 -6.98 -10.67 -30.91
C ASP A 332 -5.50 -10.24 -30.82
N ILE A 333 -4.61 -11.22 -30.87
CA ILE A 333 -3.16 -11.02 -30.74
C ILE A 333 -2.61 -10.15 -31.86
N ALA A 334 -3.14 -10.31 -33.08
CA ALA A 334 -2.71 -9.52 -34.22
C ALA A 334 -2.95 -8.01 -34.02
N ARG A 335 -4.05 -7.64 -33.33
CA ARG A 335 -4.34 -6.24 -33.00
C ARG A 335 -3.47 -5.65 -31.92
N LEU A 336 -2.84 -6.48 -31.07
CA LEU A 336 -1.88 -6.02 -30.07
C LEU A 336 -0.52 -5.66 -30.68
N GLY A 337 -0.30 -5.96 -31.98
CA GLY A 337 0.96 -5.69 -32.66
C GLY A 337 2.11 -6.61 -32.25
N ILE A 338 1.81 -7.72 -31.60
CA ILE A 338 2.75 -8.73 -31.14
C ILE A 338 2.60 -10.03 -31.94
N LYS A 339 3.64 -10.85 -31.96
CA LYS A 339 3.66 -12.11 -32.75
C LYS A 339 4.27 -13.24 -31.94
N PRO A 340 3.67 -13.64 -30.86
CA PRO A 340 4.12 -14.79 -30.08
C PRO A 340 3.87 -16.08 -30.86
N THR A 341 4.64 -17.13 -30.53
CA THR A 341 4.39 -18.48 -31.02
C THR A 341 3.71 -19.37 -30.00
N ASN A 342 3.90 -19.05 -28.73
CA ASN A 342 3.35 -19.78 -27.60
C ASN A 342 2.80 -18.84 -26.54
N ALA A 343 1.82 -19.32 -25.76
CA ALA A 343 1.33 -18.70 -24.55
C ALA A 343 1.52 -19.66 -23.36
N TYR A 344 2.23 -19.21 -22.34
CA TYR A 344 2.37 -19.93 -21.08
C TYR A 344 1.35 -19.41 -20.08
N ASP A 345 0.44 -20.26 -19.63
CA ASP A 345 -0.54 -19.95 -18.58
C ASP A 345 0.14 -20.00 -17.21
N ILE A 346 0.19 -18.86 -16.55
CA ILE A 346 0.93 -18.67 -15.29
C ILE A 346 0.24 -19.37 -14.11
N TRP A 347 -1.11 -19.48 -14.12
CA TRP A 347 -1.85 -20.12 -13.05
C TRP A 347 -2.01 -21.64 -13.22
N ASN A 348 -2.05 -22.12 -14.48
CA ASN A 348 -2.22 -23.55 -14.76
C ASN A 348 -0.91 -24.26 -15.14
N PHE A 349 0.20 -23.51 -15.26
CA PHE A 349 1.52 -24.06 -15.59
C PHE A 349 1.54 -24.85 -16.91
N THR A 350 0.79 -24.41 -17.91
CA THR A 350 0.65 -25.06 -19.21
C THR A 350 1.07 -24.13 -20.33
N THR A 351 1.61 -24.72 -21.41
CA THR A 351 1.98 -23.97 -22.62
C THR A 351 1.16 -24.45 -23.79
N GLU A 352 0.64 -23.53 -24.56
CA GLU A 352 -0.09 -23.81 -25.81
C GLU A 352 0.43 -22.96 -26.97
N ALA A 353 0.32 -23.48 -28.18
CA ALA A 353 0.62 -22.71 -29.38
C ALA A 353 -0.44 -21.62 -29.58
N VAL A 354 -0.01 -20.41 -29.95
CA VAL A 354 -0.90 -19.28 -30.20
C VAL A 354 -0.72 -18.76 -31.62
N GLY A 355 -1.84 -18.43 -32.26
CA GLY A 355 -1.88 -17.77 -33.57
C GLY A 355 -2.37 -16.33 -33.46
N ASP A 356 -3.21 -15.92 -34.40
CA ASP A 356 -3.78 -14.56 -34.42
C ASP A 356 -4.73 -14.26 -33.24
N LYS A 357 -5.21 -15.29 -32.56
CA LYS A 357 -6.13 -15.17 -31.42
C LYS A 357 -5.71 -16.13 -30.32
N LEU A 358 -5.92 -15.69 -29.07
CA LEU A 358 -5.84 -16.51 -27.87
C LEU A 358 -7.22 -16.53 -27.21
N THR A 359 -7.79 -17.73 -26.95
CA THR A 359 -9.09 -17.89 -26.31
C THR A 359 -8.93 -18.77 -25.09
N ALA A 360 -9.49 -18.34 -23.96
CA ALA A 360 -9.48 -19.13 -22.75
C ALA A 360 -10.85 -19.10 -22.05
N THR A 361 -11.25 -20.23 -21.48
CA THR A 361 -12.40 -20.32 -20.58
C THR A 361 -12.02 -19.78 -19.21
N VAL A 362 -12.79 -18.84 -18.69
CA VAL A 362 -12.55 -18.14 -17.42
C VAL A 362 -13.75 -18.28 -16.49
N ASN A 363 -13.49 -18.73 -15.26
CA ASN A 363 -14.49 -18.85 -14.21
C ASN A 363 -15.10 -17.49 -13.83
N PRO A 364 -16.28 -17.44 -13.16
CA PRO A 364 -16.78 -16.21 -12.57
C PRO A 364 -15.74 -15.58 -11.64
N HIS A 365 -15.58 -14.26 -11.71
CA HIS A 365 -14.60 -13.48 -10.95
C HIS A 365 -13.14 -13.92 -11.14
N GLY A 366 -12.88 -14.81 -12.10
CA GLY A 366 -11.58 -15.44 -12.33
C GLY A 366 -10.72 -14.71 -13.35
N VAL A 367 -9.51 -15.24 -13.52
CA VAL A 367 -8.52 -14.76 -14.49
C VAL A 367 -7.79 -15.91 -15.17
N ARG A 368 -7.44 -15.72 -16.43
CA ARG A 368 -6.38 -16.48 -17.11
C ARG A 368 -5.25 -15.50 -17.45
N LEU A 369 -4.08 -15.81 -17.02
CA LEU A 369 -2.91 -14.92 -17.14
C LEU A 369 -1.81 -15.62 -17.95
N PHE A 370 -1.46 -15.01 -19.07
CA PHE A 370 -0.52 -15.61 -20.03
C PHE A 370 0.75 -14.79 -20.20
N LYS A 371 1.90 -15.47 -20.22
CA LYS A 371 3.15 -14.98 -20.74
C LYS A 371 3.23 -15.38 -22.22
N LEU A 372 3.29 -14.41 -23.11
CA LEU A 372 3.37 -14.62 -24.57
C LEU A 372 4.82 -14.66 -25.00
N LEU A 373 5.24 -15.81 -25.61
CA LEU A 373 6.61 -16.17 -25.97
C LEU A 373 6.82 -16.19 -27.49
#